data_6411bd08fe9489e3637b0b726c7928f2
#
_entry.id   6411bd08fe9489e3637b0b726c7928f2
#
_cell.length_a   1.000
_cell.length_b   1.000
_cell.length_c   1.000
_cell.angle_alpha   90.00
_cell.angle_beta   90.00
_cell.angle_gamma   90.00
#
_symmetry.space_group_name_H-M   'P 1'
#
loop_
_entity.id
_entity.type
_entity.pdbx_description
1 polymer ?
#
loop_
_entity_poly.entity_id
_entity_poly.type
_entity_poly.pdbx_seq_one_letter_code
_entity_poly.pdbx_strand_id
1 'polypeptide(L)'
;SRGLGDVYKRQILEPYLVVLNSLPKSALAPLLIVWLGATSKTIIIAGMSVAIFGSILNLYTAFINVDQEKIKLIYTLHGTKFHALTKVVLPASLPAIINIMKVNIGLCLVGVIIGEFIGGREGLGYMIIYGSQVFKLDWLLMSICILCVIAMLLYALIGLIEKWYLCRCKIS
;
A
#
# COMPACT_ATOMS: atom_id res chain seq x y z
N SER A 1 27.92 16.43 12.60
CA SER A 1 27.80 16.55 11.12
C SER A 1 27.02 15.42 10.43
N ARG A 2 26.75 14.28 11.11
CA ARG A 2 25.95 13.20 10.51
C ARG A 2 24.44 13.48 10.43
N GLY A 3 23.91 14.31 11.33
CA GLY A 3 22.48 14.67 11.32
C GLY A 3 22.07 15.62 10.18
N LEU A 4 22.95 16.49 9.73
CA LEU A 4 22.66 17.42 8.62
C LEU A 4 22.47 16.69 7.29
N GLY A 5 23.31 15.69 6.98
CA GLY A 5 23.19 14.92 5.73
C GLY A 5 21.88 14.13 5.62
N ASP A 6 21.38 13.62 6.75
CA ASP A 6 20.11 12.87 6.79
C ASP A 6 18.90 13.82 6.68
N VAL A 7 19.00 15.03 7.26
CA VAL A 7 17.98 16.08 7.12
C VAL A 7 17.91 16.60 5.68
N TYR A 8 19.03 16.81 5.01
CA TYR A 8 19.07 17.24 3.60
C TYR A 8 18.51 16.16 2.66
N LYS A 9 18.87 14.88 2.88
CA LYS A 9 18.29 13.77 2.11
C LYS A 9 16.79 13.67 2.29
N ARG A 10 16.31 13.86 3.51
CA ARG A 10 14.87 13.88 3.82
C ARG A 10 14.19 15.04 3.10
N GLN A 11 14.74 16.25 3.20
CA GLN A 11 14.18 17.45 2.61
C GLN A 11 14.13 17.41 1.06
N ILE A 12 15.02 16.63 0.44
CA ILE A 12 15.05 16.42 -1.01
C ILE A 12 14.10 15.28 -1.40
N LEU A 13 14.12 14.14 -0.72
CA LEU A 13 13.34 12.95 -1.08
C LEU A 13 11.84 13.10 -0.82
N GLU A 14 11.46 13.75 0.27
CA GLU A 14 10.07 13.91 0.68
C GLU A 14 9.21 14.60 -0.38
N PRO A 15 9.61 15.76 -0.96
CA PRO A 15 8.81 16.40 -2.02
C PRO A 15 8.70 15.55 -3.28
N TYR A 16 9.73 14.79 -3.67
CA TYR A 16 9.63 13.88 -4.82
C TYR A 16 8.64 12.74 -4.57
N LEU A 17 8.65 12.14 -3.39
CA LEU A 17 7.69 11.11 -3.01
C LEU A 17 6.27 11.64 -2.95
N VAL A 18 6.08 12.87 -2.46
CA VAL A 18 4.76 13.53 -2.43
C VAL A 18 4.27 13.80 -3.85
N VAL A 19 5.11 14.32 -4.74
CA VAL A 19 4.76 14.55 -6.14
C VAL A 19 4.40 13.23 -6.84
N LEU A 20 5.20 12.17 -6.66
CA LEU A 20 4.91 10.84 -7.22
C LEU A 20 3.61 10.26 -6.66
N ASN A 21 3.30 10.49 -5.39
CA ASN A 21 2.04 10.04 -4.79
C ASN A 21 0.83 10.87 -5.26
N SER A 22 1.02 12.12 -5.65
CA SER A 22 -0.03 13.01 -6.16
C SER A 22 -0.33 12.83 -7.65
N LEU A 23 0.46 12.04 -8.39
CA LEU A 23 0.16 11.71 -9.77
C LEU A 23 -1.26 11.10 -9.88
N PRO A 24 -2.05 11.49 -10.90
CA PRO A 24 -3.37 10.91 -11.10
C PRO A 24 -3.23 9.44 -11.47
N LYS A 25 -3.36 8.59 -10.46
CA LYS A 25 -3.15 7.13 -10.57
C LYS A 25 -4.09 6.49 -11.59
N SER A 26 -5.28 7.04 -11.75
CA SER A 26 -6.25 6.62 -12.77
C SER A 26 -5.75 6.87 -14.21
N ALA A 27 -4.88 7.87 -14.42
CA ALA A 27 -4.29 8.15 -15.71
C ALA A 27 -3.14 7.18 -16.07
N LEU A 28 -2.55 6.50 -15.08
CA LEU A 28 -1.52 5.50 -15.34
C LEU A 28 -2.07 4.22 -15.97
N ALA A 29 -3.32 3.85 -15.68
CA ALA A 29 -3.91 2.62 -16.20
C ALA A 29 -4.02 2.62 -17.74
N PRO A 30 -4.56 3.67 -18.41
CA PRO A 30 -4.56 3.75 -19.88
C PRO A 30 -3.16 3.66 -20.48
N LEU A 31 -2.18 4.34 -19.87
CA LEU A 31 -0.79 4.34 -20.34
C LEU A 31 -0.17 2.93 -20.26
N LEU A 32 -0.42 2.21 -19.16
CA LEU A 32 0.04 0.84 -18.98
C LEU A 32 -0.60 -0.10 -19.99
N ILE A 33 -1.88 0.09 -20.32
CA ILE A 33 -2.57 -0.74 -21.31
C ILE A 33 -2.03 -0.52 -22.71
N VAL A 34 -1.69 0.72 -23.08
CA VAL A 34 -1.07 1.03 -24.38
C VAL A 34 0.32 0.40 -24.49
N TRP A 35 1.10 0.36 -23.41
CA TRP A 35 2.46 -0.19 -23.40
C TRP A 35 2.51 -1.72 -23.30
N LEU A 36 1.69 -2.31 -22.44
CA LEU A 36 1.74 -3.73 -22.05
C LEU A 36 0.59 -4.56 -22.68
N GLY A 37 -0.35 -3.87 -23.34
CA GLY A 37 -1.56 -4.50 -23.85
C GLY A 37 -2.63 -4.71 -22.76
N ALA A 38 -3.85 -5.01 -23.18
CA ALA A 38 -4.99 -5.30 -22.31
C ALA A 38 -4.93 -6.76 -21.79
N THR A 39 -4.05 -7.01 -20.83
CA THR A 39 -3.82 -8.33 -20.24
C THR A 39 -4.03 -8.31 -18.74
N SER A 40 -4.31 -9.47 -18.14
CA SER A 40 -4.41 -9.60 -16.67
C SER A 40 -3.15 -9.12 -15.94
N LYS A 41 -1.96 -9.27 -16.56
CA LYS A 41 -0.71 -8.76 -16.01
C LYS A 41 -0.70 -7.24 -15.90
N THR A 42 -1.24 -6.55 -16.90
CA THR A 42 -1.35 -5.09 -16.93
C THR A 42 -2.27 -4.58 -15.81
N ILE A 43 -3.37 -5.28 -15.55
CA ILE A 43 -4.31 -4.97 -14.45
C ILE A 43 -3.62 -5.12 -13.10
N ILE A 44 -2.85 -6.18 -12.90
CA ILE A 44 -2.07 -6.39 -11.67
C ILE A 44 -1.04 -5.25 -11.48
N ILE A 45 -0.30 -4.90 -12.53
CA ILE A 45 0.70 -3.81 -12.48
C ILE A 45 0.01 -2.48 -12.18
N ALA A 46 -1.16 -2.22 -12.75
CA ALA A 46 -1.95 -1.02 -12.44
C ALA A 46 -2.34 -0.97 -10.97
N GLY A 47 -2.86 -2.07 -10.40
CA GLY A 47 -3.18 -2.17 -8.98
C GLY A 47 -1.98 -1.92 -8.08
N MET A 48 -0.84 -2.54 -8.40
CA MET A 48 0.40 -2.33 -7.65
C MET A 48 0.91 -0.89 -7.73
N SER A 49 0.83 -0.25 -8.90
CA SER A 49 1.29 1.13 -9.10
C SER A 49 0.54 2.13 -8.22
N VAL A 50 -0.75 1.89 -8.00
CA VAL A 50 -1.58 2.75 -7.12
C VAL A 50 -1.13 2.66 -5.66
N ALA A 51 -0.76 1.46 -5.21
CA ALA A 51 -0.43 1.22 -3.80
C ALA A 51 1.03 1.56 -3.45
N ILE A 52 1.99 1.37 -4.39
CA ILE A 52 3.42 1.38 -4.08
C ILE A 52 3.93 2.73 -3.56
N PHE A 53 3.54 3.84 -4.18
CA PHE A 53 4.03 5.17 -3.80
C PHE A 53 3.52 5.59 -2.42
N GLY A 54 2.23 5.35 -2.14
CA GLY A 54 1.66 5.61 -0.82
C GLY A 54 2.28 4.73 0.27
N SER A 55 2.55 3.46 -0.05
CA SER A 55 3.18 2.52 0.86
C SER A 55 4.59 2.94 1.25
N ILE A 56 5.40 3.36 0.27
CA ILE A 56 6.78 3.83 0.51
C ILE A 56 6.76 5.05 1.42
N LEU A 57 5.89 6.02 1.15
CA LEU A 57 5.78 7.24 1.96
C LEU A 57 5.35 6.93 3.39
N ASN A 58 4.32 6.10 3.56
CA ASN A 58 3.82 5.72 4.87
C ASN A 58 4.85 4.90 5.67
N LEU A 59 5.56 3.97 5.00
CA LEU A 59 6.61 3.16 5.62
C LEU A 59 7.80 4.03 6.05
N TYR A 60 8.20 4.96 5.20
CA TYR A 60 9.23 5.94 5.50
C TYR A 60 8.87 6.77 6.73
N THR A 61 7.65 7.28 6.79
CA THR A 61 7.13 8.03 7.93
C THR A 61 7.09 7.18 9.21
N ALA A 62 6.67 5.93 9.11
CA ALA A 62 6.65 5.01 10.23
C ALA A 62 8.05 4.76 10.81
N PHE A 63 9.06 4.59 9.96
CA PHE A 63 10.44 4.36 10.41
C PHE A 63 11.08 5.59 11.06
N ILE A 64 10.76 6.80 10.57
CA ILE A 64 11.29 8.04 11.17
C ILE A 64 10.65 8.35 12.52
N ASN A 65 9.38 7.99 12.71
CA ASN A 65 8.66 8.23 13.94
C ASN A 65 9.03 7.26 15.09
N VAL A 66 9.93 6.32 14.84
CA VAL A 66 10.46 5.45 15.89
C VAL A 66 11.26 6.28 16.90
N ASP A 67 11.07 5.97 18.16
CA ASP A 67 11.71 6.63 19.29
C ASP A 67 13.24 6.64 19.16
N GLN A 68 13.78 7.85 19.02
CA GLN A 68 15.21 8.07 18.86
C GLN A 68 16.04 7.68 20.10
N GLU A 69 15.44 7.69 21.29
CA GLU A 69 16.10 7.29 22.52
C GLU A 69 16.42 5.81 22.52
N LYS A 70 15.50 4.97 22.03
CA LYS A 70 15.72 3.53 21.87
C LYS A 70 16.83 3.22 20.87
N ILE A 71 16.92 4.01 19.81
CA ILE A 71 17.99 3.88 18.82
C ILE A 71 19.33 4.28 19.42
N LYS A 72 19.38 5.37 20.19
CA LYS A 72 20.60 5.81 20.91
C LYS A 72 21.07 4.75 21.90
N LEU A 73 20.16 4.12 22.62
CA LEU A 73 20.48 3.04 23.55
C LEU A 73 21.26 1.90 22.88
N ILE A 74 20.87 1.49 21.67
CA ILE A 74 21.60 0.45 20.93
C ILE A 74 23.02 0.91 20.59
N TYR A 75 23.21 2.18 20.24
CA TYR A 75 24.55 2.71 19.96
C TYR A 75 25.42 2.82 21.21
N THR A 76 24.87 3.12 22.37
CA THR A 76 25.61 3.11 23.66
C THR A 76 26.06 1.71 24.04
N LEU A 77 25.33 0.68 23.63
CA LEU A 77 25.68 -0.73 23.80
C LEU A 77 26.62 -1.25 22.69
N HIS A 78 27.32 -0.37 21.97
CA HIS A 78 28.18 -0.70 20.83
C HIS A 78 27.50 -1.45 19.70
N GLY A 79 26.15 -1.35 19.57
CA GLY A 79 25.38 -1.93 18.49
C GLY A 79 25.63 -1.24 17.14
N THR A 80 25.55 -2.00 16.06
CA THR A 80 25.67 -1.49 14.68
C THR A 80 24.33 -0.93 14.18
N LYS A 81 24.35 -0.19 13.06
CA LYS A 81 23.13 0.27 12.38
C LYS A 81 22.16 -0.87 12.05
N PHE A 82 22.68 -2.02 11.71
CA PHE A 82 21.87 -3.21 11.44
C PHE A 82 21.17 -3.74 12.71
N HIS A 83 21.85 -3.72 13.85
CA HIS A 83 21.22 -4.06 15.13
C HIS A 83 20.12 -3.07 15.51
N ALA A 84 20.33 -1.76 15.31
CA ALA A 84 19.30 -0.75 15.54
C ALA A 84 18.07 -0.98 14.66
N LEU A 85 18.27 -1.29 13.36
CA LEU A 85 17.20 -1.57 12.42
C LEU A 85 16.39 -2.82 12.83
N THR A 86 17.08 -3.94 13.08
CA THR A 86 16.42 -5.24 13.29
C THR A 86 15.83 -5.41 14.69
N LYS A 87 16.46 -4.81 15.71
CA LYS A 87 16.06 -4.99 17.13
C LYS A 87 15.13 -3.88 17.64
N VAL A 88 15.16 -2.70 17.03
CA VAL A 88 14.37 -1.54 17.49
C VAL A 88 13.41 -1.05 16.41
N VAL A 89 13.92 -0.62 15.25
CA VAL A 89 13.09 0.05 14.25
C VAL A 89 12.04 -0.90 13.67
N LEU A 90 12.44 -2.07 13.24
CA LEU A 90 11.54 -3.03 12.61
C LEU A 90 10.43 -3.50 13.57
N PRO A 91 10.73 -3.97 14.81
CA PRO A 91 9.68 -4.37 15.76
C PRO A 91 8.78 -3.21 16.18
N ALA A 92 9.33 -2.01 16.40
CA ALA A 92 8.55 -0.84 16.77
C ALA A 92 7.61 -0.36 15.66
N SER A 93 8.00 -0.56 14.40
CA SER A 93 7.21 -0.15 13.22
C SER A 93 6.20 -1.21 12.77
N LEU A 94 6.21 -2.41 13.33
CA LEU A 94 5.33 -3.51 12.92
C LEU A 94 3.83 -3.16 12.94
N PRO A 95 3.29 -2.51 13.99
CA PRO A 95 1.88 -2.11 13.97
C PRO A 95 1.56 -1.15 12.82
N ALA A 96 2.48 -0.23 12.53
CA ALA A 96 2.34 0.70 11.40
C ALA A 96 2.40 -0.03 10.06
N ILE A 97 3.30 -1.00 9.90
CA ILE A 97 3.42 -1.84 8.69
C ILE A 97 2.11 -2.59 8.44
N ILE A 98 1.55 -3.20 9.46
CA ILE A 98 0.27 -3.94 9.34
C ILE A 98 -0.86 -3.00 8.96
N ASN A 99 -0.90 -1.80 9.55
CA ASN A 99 -1.89 -0.79 9.17
C ASN A 99 -1.74 -0.35 7.71
N ILE A 100 -0.51 -0.16 7.23
CA ILE A 100 -0.20 0.14 5.83
C ILE A 100 -0.70 -1.00 4.92
N MET A 101 -0.52 -2.25 5.30
CA MET A 101 -1.03 -3.41 4.54
C MET A 101 -2.55 -3.38 4.43
N LYS A 102 -3.27 -3.03 5.50
CA LYS A 102 -4.75 -2.89 5.47
C LYS A 102 -5.20 -1.79 4.50
N VAL A 103 -4.55 -0.63 4.53
CA VAL A 103 -4.85 0.49 3.61
C VAL A 103 -4.56 0.08 2.17
N ASN A 104 -3.47 -0.66 1.95
CA ASN A 104 -3.06 -1.10 0.61
C ASN A 104 -4.05 -2.06 -0.05
N ILE A 105 -4.78 -2.87 0.70
CA ILE A 105 -5.85 -3.69 0.14
C ILE A 105 -6.85 -2.81 -0.61
N GLY A 106 -7.34 -1.75 0.04
CA GLY A 106 -8.28 -0.83 -0.61
C GLY A 106 -7.69 -0.16 -1.85
N LEU A 107 -6.44 0.31 -1.76
CA LEU A 107 -5.75 0.95 -2.89
C LEU A 107 -5.52 -0.03 -4.05
N CYS A 108 -5.13 -1.27 -3.78
CA CYS A 108 -4.96 -2.30 -4.81
C CYS A 108 -6.28 -2.64 -5.49
N LEU A 109 -7.38 -2.78 -4.72
CA LEU A 109 -8.71 -3.03 -5.28
C LEU A 109 -9.14 -1.89 -6.20
N VAL A 110 -8.95 -0.63 -5.79
CA VAL A 110 -9.22 0.53 -6.66
C VAL A 110 -8.40 0.47 -7.92
N GLY A 111 -7.10 0.15 -7.84
CA GLY A 111 -6.24 0.04 -9.00
C GLY A 111 -6.64 -1.08 -9.95
N VAL A 112 -7.05 -2.24 -9.43
CA VAL A 112 -7.57 -3.37 -10.22
C VAL A 112 -8.87 -2.98 -10.92
N ILE A 113 -9.82 -2.38 -10.21
CA ILE A 113 -11.08 -1.92 -10.78
C ILE A 113 -10.84 -0.94 -11.93
N ILE A 114 -9.95 0.05 -11.75
CA ILE A 114 -9.58 1.00 -12.80
C ILE A 114 -8.95 0.27 -13.99
N GLY A 115 -8.08 -0.70 -13.75
CA GLY A 115 -7.48 -1.52 -14.80
C GLY A 115 -8.51 -2.34 -15.58
N GLU A 116 -9.48 -2.94 -14.89
CA GLU A 116 -10.60 -3.68 -15.50
C GLU A 116 -11.55 -2.77 -16.28
N PHE A 117 -11.77 -1.53 -15.82
CA PHE A 117 -12.61 -0.55 -16.52
C PHE A 117 -12.08 -0.21 -17.92
N ILE A 118 -10.77 -0.12 -18.05
CA ILE A 118 -10.14 0.40 -19.28
C ILE A 118 -9.73 -0.74 -20.21
N GLY A 119 -9.23 -1.84 -19.67
CA GLY A 119 -8.64 -2.92 -20.44
C GLY A 119 -9.21 -4.29 -20.16
N GLY A 120 -10.12 -4.43 -19.19
CA GLY A 120 -10.74 -5.70 -18.84
C GLY A 120 -11.77 -6.13 -19.88
N ARG A 121 -11.82 -7.44 -20.16
CA ARG A 121 -12.91 -8.09 -20.90
C ARG A 121 -13.76 -8.96 -19.98
N GLU A 122 -13.29 -9.15 -18.75
CA GLU A 122 -13.87 -9.96 -17.70
C GLU A 122 -13.54 -9.31 -16.36
N GLY A 123 -14.27 -9.69 -15.31
CA GLY A 123 -14.03 -9.19 -13.95
C GLY A 123 -15.18 -8.34 -13.43
N LEU A 124 -15.15 -8.06 -12.10
CA LEU A 124 -16.18 -7.30 -11.43
C LEU A 124 -16.16 -5.82 -11.84
N GLY A 125 -14.98 -5.25 -12.07
CA GLY A 125 -14.83 -3.89 -12.57
C GLY A 125 -15.38 -3.76 -13.99
N TYR A 126 -15.12 -4.73 -14.87
CA TYR A 126 -15.73 -4.76 -16.19
C TYR A 126 -17.27 -4.83 -16.10
N MET A 127 -17.82 -5.67 -15.20
CA MET A 127 -19.27 -5.76 -15.02
C MET A 127 -19.89 -4.44 -14.55
N ILE A 128 -19.19 -3.68 -13.71
CA ILE A 128 -19.66 -2.36 -13.25
C ILE A 128 -19.75 -1.39 -14.43
N ILE A 129 -18.70 -1.27 -15.27
CA ILE A 129 -18.72 -0.34 -16.39
C ILE A 129 -19.71 -0.78 -17.45
N TYR A 130 -19.78 -2.07 -17.75
CA TYR A 130 -20.74 -2.61 -18.71
C TYR A 130 -22.18 -2.38 -18.23
N GLY A 131 -22.48 -2.68 -16.97
CA GLY A 131 -23.80 -2.43 -16.37
C GLY A 131 -24.20 -0.96 -16.41
N SER A 132 -23.24 -0.05 -16.22
CA SER A 132 -23.49 1.40 -16.33
C SER A 132 -23.79 1.84 -17.76
N GLN A 133 -23.08 1.28 -18.75
CA GLN A 133 -23.25 1.61 -20.18
C GLN A 133 -24.59 1.07 -20.75
N VAL A 134 -25.04 -0.09 -20.28
CA VAL A 134 -26.29 -0.74 -20.75
C VAL A 134 -27.49 -0.38 -19.85
N PHE A 135 -27.29 0.52 -18.86
CA PHE A 135 -28.31 0.92 -17.89
C PHE A 135 -28.90 -0.26 -17.07
N LYS A 136 -28.13 -1.35 -16.89
CA LYS A 136 -28.50 -2.48 -16.03
C LYS A 136 -27.99 -2.26 -14.62
N LEU A 137 -28.74 -1.51 -13.82
CA LEU A 137 -28.38 -1.16 -12.44
C LEU A 137 -28.23 -2.38 -11.53
N ASP A 138 -28.98 -3.45 -11.81
CA ASP A 138 -28.89 -4.69 -11.03
C ASP A 138 -27.50 -5.31 -11.07
N TRP A 139 -26.88 -5.36 -12.26
CA TRP A 139 -25.55 -5.91 -12.45
C TRP A 139 -24.49 -5.02 -11.82
N LEU A 140 -24.64 -3.73 -11.92
CA LEU A 140 -23.77 -2.74 -11.31
C LEU A 140 -23.79 -2.86 -9.78
N LEU A 141 -24.97 -2.84 -9.17
CA LEU A 141 -25.15 -2.94 -7.72
C LEU A 141 -24.63 -4.27 -7.18
N MET A 142 -24.95 -5.38 -7.88
CA MET A 142 -24.47 -6.70 -7.49
C MET A 142 -22.92 -6.77 -7.50
N SER A 143 -22.30 -6.25 -8.51
CA SER A 143 -20.81 -6.24 -8.61
C SER A 143 -20.18 -5.41 -7.51
N ILE A 144 -20.74 -4.25 -7.18
CA ILE A 144 -20.28 -3.42 -6.06
C ILE A 144 -20.43 -4.16 -4.73
N CYS A 145 -21.59 -4.80 -4.48
CA CYS A 145 -21.80 -5.58 -3.26
C CYS A 145 -20.78 -6.72 -3.11
N ILE A 146 -20.50 -7.45 -4.20
CA ILE A 146 -19.49 -8.53 -4.19
C ILE A 146 -18.10 -7.96 -3.88
N LEU A 147 -17.72 -6.82 -4.49
CA LEU A 147 -16.45 -6.16 -4.20
C LEU A 147 -16.34 -5.73 -2.73
N CYS A 148 -17.42 -5.20 -2.15
CA CYS A 148 -17.45 -4.85 -0.72
C CYS A 148 -17.23 -6.08 0.18
N VAL A 149 -17.85 -7.20 -0.14
CA VAL A 149 -17.66 -8.45 0.60
C VAL A 149 -16.20 -8.93 0.48
N ILE A 150 -15.64 -8.93 -0.71
CA ILE A 150 -14.23 -9.30 -0.94
C ILE A 150 -13.30 -8.38 -0.13
N ALA A 151 -13.51 -7.07 -0.18
CA ALA A 151 -12.72 -6.11 0.58
C ALA A 151 -12.78 -6.38 2.09
N MET A 152 -13.99 -6.63 2.63
CA MET A 152 -14.17 -6.95 4.05
C MET A 152 -13.45 -8.25 4.44
N LEU A 153 -13.53 -9.29 3.61
CA LEU A 153 -12.83 -10.55 3.86
C LEU A 153 -11.31 -10.38 3.88
N LEU A 154 -10.76 -9.66 2.90
CA LEU A 154 -9.32 -9.38 2.85
C LEU A 154 -8.85 -8.56 4.05
N TYR A 155 -9.62 -7.53 4.44
CA TYR A 155 -9.34 -6.73 5.62
C TYR A 155 -9.38 -7.56 6.91
N ALA A 156 -10.38 -8.44 7.05
CA ALA A 156 -10.51 -9.33 8.19
C ALA A 156 -9.35 -10.32 8.27
N LEU A 157 -8.90 -10.87 7.15
CA LEU A 157 -7.74 -11.77 7.09
C LEU A 157 -6.47 -11.09 7.63
N ILE A 158 -6.17 -9.86 7.21
CA ILE A 158 -5.01 -9.14 7.75
C ILE A 158 -5.21 -8.82 9.24
N GLY A 159 -6.42 -8.48 9.66
CA GLY A 159 -6.74 -8.27 11.08
C GLY A 159 -6.53 -9.51 11.94
N LEU A 160 -6.79 -10.70 11.43
CA LEU A 160 -6.50 -11.97 12.11
C LEU A 160 -4.99 -12.21 12.22
N ILE A 161 -4.23 -11.95 11.16
CA ILE A 161 -2.76 -12.05 11.16
C ILE A 161 -2.17 -11.08 12.19
N GLU A 162 -2.68 -9.85 12.25
CA GLU A 162 -2.27 -8.86 13.25
C GLU A 162 -2.51 -9.34 14.67
N LYS A 163 -3.71 -9.81 14.99
CA LYS A 163 -4.05 -10.31 16.31
C LYS A 163 -3.15 -11.49 16.72
N TRP A 164 -2.95 -12.42 15.80
CA TRP A 164 -2.08 -13.56 16.03
C TRP A 164 -0.64 -13.14 16.32
N TYR A 165 -0.12 -12.19 15.55
CA TYR A 165 1.24 -11.66 15.72
C TYR A 165 1.40 -10.90 17.04
N LEU A 166 0.48 -9.96 17.35
CA LEU A 166 0.52 -9.18 18.59
C LEU A 166 0.36 -10.05 19.83
N CYS A 167 -0.46 -11.08 19.77
CA CYS A 167 -0.59 -12.04 20.85
C CYS A 167 0.73 -12.79 21.10
N ARG A 168 1.46 -13.13 20.03
CA ARG A 168 2.74 -13.83 20.15
C ARG A 168 3.89 -12.93 20.62
N CYS A 169 3.89 -11.65 20.23
CA CYS A 169 4.86 -10.66 20.70
C CYS A 169 4.62 -10.20 22.16
N LYS A 170 3.40 -10.33 22.68
CA LYS A 170 3.05 -9.94 24.05
C LYS A 170 3.47 -10.98 25.10
N ILE A 171 3.87 -12.17 24.66
CA ILE A 171 4.31 -13.29 25.52
C ILE A 171 5.85 -13.30 25.65
N SER A 172 6.58 -12.44 24.95
CA SER A 172 8.04 -12.27 25.05
C SER A 172 8.39 -10.89 25.61
#